data_4c10ed053e5c2b4bb5cfeca621ea6418
#
_entry.id   4c10ed053e5c2b4bb5cfeca621ea6418
#
_cell.length_a   1.000
_cell.length_b   1.000
_cell.length_c   1.000
_cell.angle_alpha   90.00
_cell.angle_beta   90.00
_cell.angle_gamma   90.00
#
_symmetry.space_group_name_H-M   'P 1'
#
loop_
_entity.id
_entity.type
_entity.pdbx_description
1 polymer ?
#
loop_
_entity_poly.entity_id
_entity_poly.type
_entity_poly.pdbx_seq_one_letter_code
_entity_poly.pdbx_strand_id
1 'polypeptide(L)'
;MKKNGTTTKGTTRWRCKNPDCGCSTTRHRPDQTHTRDFKAFHTYVTGTASLTKVADTLNVSRRTLDRRFTSLWLIDVPNTPDPNRVYDQIFIDGTYTDAGCLLVAASHDHVIAWHWTQRETAHAYTQLLKNIAPPLCVVLDGGQGAYSAIKTCWPTTRIQRCLVHAQRVVRRYTTSRPRTDAGKAIYALALKPVSYTHLTLPTICSV
;
A
#
# COMPACT_ATOMS: atom_id res chain seq x y z
N MET A 1 27.67 13.26 34.50
CA MET A 1 28.38 13.65 33.27
C MET A 1 28.59 15.16 33.25
N LYS A 2 29.78 15.65 32.87
CA LYS A 2 30.06 17.06 32.59
C LYS A 2 30.32 17.27 31.10
N LYS A 3 30.04 18.47 30.59
CA LYS A 3 30.34 18.84 29.22
C LYS A 3 31.84 18.81 28.97
N ASN A 4 32.27 18.17 27.88
CA ASN A 4 33.69 17.97 27.56
C ASN A 4 33.97 18.23 26.08
N GLY A 5 33.77 19.46 25.66
CA GLY A 5 33.98 19.91 24.28
C GLY A 5 32.95 19.40 23.29
N THR A 6 33.31 19.43 22.02
CA THR A 6 32.50 18.96 20.88
C THR A 6 33.29 17.99 20.01
N THR A 7 32.63 17.19 19.22
CA THR A 7 33.22 16.38 18.16
C THR A 7 33.53 17.28 16.95
N THR A 8 34.31 16.76 16.00
CA THR A 8 34.55 17.42 14.69
C THR A 8 33.26 17.73 13.92
N LYS A 9 32.16 17.01 14.23
CA LYS A 9 30.80 17.24 13.67
C LYS A 9 29.94 18.18 14.52
N GLY A 10 30.53 18.92 15.50
CA GLY A 10 29.78 19.87 16.34
C GLY A 10 28.94 19.24 17.46
N THR A 11 28.93 17.90 17.63
CA THR A 11 28.12 17.23 18.65
C THR A 11 28.79 17.38 20.04
N THR A 12 28.04 17.80 21.06
CA THR A 12 28.55 17.92 22.44
C THR A 12 29.00 16.57 22.96
N ARG A 13 30.23 16.54 23.50
CA ARG A 13 30.76 15.39 24.24
C ARG A 13 30.53 15.58 25.74
N TRP A 14 30.32 14.46 26.40
CA TRP A 14 30.07 14.39 27.85
C TRP A 14 31.05 13.44 28.47
N ARG A 15 31.67 13.81 29.60
CA ARG A 15 32.60 12.97 30.37
C ARG A 15 32.00 12.62 31.71
N CYS A 16 32.28 11.44 32.22
CA CYS A 16 31.92 11.03 33.57
C CYS A 16 32.51 12.01 34.61
N LYS A 17 31.76 12.32 35.66
CA LYS A 17 32.27 13.17 36.75
C LYS A 17 33.21 12.44 37.70
N ASN A 18 33.13 11.10 37.76
CA ASN A 18 34.06 10.32 38.54
C ASN A 18 35.44 10.40 37.93
N PRO A 19 36.47 10.84 38.69
CA PRO A 19 37.84 11.00 38.19
C PRO A 19 38.48 9.69 37.70
N ASP A 20 38.12 8.57 38.34
CA ASP A 20 38.66 7.24 38.02
C ASP A 20 37.96 6.59 36.80
N CYS A 21 36.89 7.18 36.33
CA CYS A 21 36.11 6.69 35.20
C CYS A 21 36.44 7.45 33.91
N GLY A 22 37.44 7.14 33.17
CA GLY A 22 37.83 7.83 31.93
C GLY A 22 36.74 7.92 30.80
N CYS A 23 35.51 7.48 31.07
CA CYS A 23 34.42 7.37 30.09
C CYS A 23 34.02 8.72 29.50
N SER A 24 34.02 8.81 28.19
CA SER A 24 33.49 9.94 27.42
C SER A 24 32.49 9.46 26.39
N THR A 25 31.37 10.15 26.26
CA THR A 25 30.29 9.79 25.30
C THR A 25 29.71 11.03 24.66
N THR A 26 29.14 10.87 23.50
CA THR A 26 28.18 11.82 22.93
C THR A 26 26.79 11.39 23.30
N ARG A 27 25.92 12.32 23.68
CA ARG A 27 24.51 12.01 24.01
C ARG A 27 23.79 11.57 22.75
N HIS A 28 23.88 10.28 22.45
CA HIS A 28 23.12 9.65 21.38
C HIS A 28 21.72 9.28 21.91
N ARG A 29 20.71 9.67 21.19
CA ARG A 29 19.30 9.33 21.50
C ARG A 29 18.81 8.33 20.44
N PRO A 30 18.99 7.02 20.68
CA PRO A 30 18.60 5.98 19.74
C PRO A 30 17.12 6.07 19.35
N ASP A 31 16.25 6.37 20.33
CA ASP A 31 14.81 6.58 20.17
C ASP A 31 14.49 7.61 19.07
N GLN A 32 15.14 8.76 19.11
CA GLN A 32 14.92 9.81 18.09
C GLN A 32 15.48 9.41 16.71
N THR A 33 16.59 8.69 16.69
CA THR A 33 17.15 8.20 15.42
C THR A 33 16.22 7.17 14.77
N HIS A 34 15.74 6.20 15.54
CA HIS A 34 14.80 5.20 15.06
C HIS A 34 13.48 5.84 14.59
N THR A 35 12.93 6.78 15.33
CA THR A 35 11.72 7.50 14.92
C THR A 35 11.92 8.25 13.60
N ARG A 36 13.08 8.90 13.41
CA ARG A 36 13.39 9.62 12.17
C ARG A 36 13.57 8.65 11.00
N ASP A 37 14.30 7.57 11.21
CA ASP A 37 14.54 6.56 10.18
C ASP A 37 13.24 5.85 9.79
N PHE A 38 12.35 5.56 10.76
CA PHE A 38 11.00 5.04 10.49
C PHE A 38 10.12 6.01 9.70
N LYS A 39 10.10 7.30 10.06
CA LYS A 39 9.37 8.31 9.29
C LYS A 39 9.86 8.42 7.86
N ALA A 40 11.17 8.35 7.65
CA ALA A 40 11.76 8.37 6.32
C ALA A 40 11.41 7.10 5.53
N PHE A 41 11.44 5.95 6.17
CA PHE A 41 11.02 4.67 5.58
C PHE A 41 9.54 4.70 5.19
N HIS A 42 8.67 5.15 6.10
CA HIS A 42 7.25 5.32 5.81
C HIS A 42 7.02 6.22 4.60
N THR A 43 7.68 7.40 4.56
CA THR A 43 7.60 8.32 3.40
C THR A 43 8.07 7.66 2.10
N TYR A 44 9.11 6.82 2.18
CA TYR A 44 9.63 6.08 1.03
C TYR A 44 8.62 5.04 0.52
N VAL A 45 8.07 4.20 1.39
CA VAL A 45 7.17 3.10 0.98
C VAL A 45 5.77 3.56 0.60
N THR A 46 5.28 4.67 1.16
CA THR A 46 3.95 5.23 0.85
C THR A 46 3.98 6.31 -0.22
N GLY A 47 5.17 6.82 -0.57
CA GLY A 47 5.33 7.91 -1.51
C GLY A 47 5.82 7.46 -2.88
N THR A 48 6.08 8.46 -3.74
CA THR A 48 6.64 8.28 -5.08
C THR A 48 8.13 8.63 -5.16
N ALA A 49 8.76 8.97 -4.02
CA ALA A 49 10.15 9.37 -3.98
C ALA A 49 11.09 8.16 -4.11
N SER A 50 12.11 8.27 -4.94
CA SER A 50 13.16 7.25 -5.00
C SER A 50 14.00 7.22 -3.73
N LEU A 51 14.62 6.07 -3.43
CA LEU A 51 15.52 5.93 -2.29
C LEU A 51 16.66 6.96 -2.29
N THR A 52 17.17 7.31 -3.48
CA THR A 52 18.19 8.35 -3.65
C THR A 52 17.65 9.71 -3.18
N LYS A 53 16.46 10.11 -3.62
CA LYS A 53 15.84 11.38 -3.23
C LYS A 53 15.61 11.47 -1.73
N VAL A 54 15.19 10.38 -1.08
CA VAL A 54 15.02 10.33 0.39
C VAL A 54 16.38 10.42 1.09
N ALA A 55 17.42 9.76 0.56
CA ALA A 55 18.78 9.85 1.11
C ALA A 55 19.32 11.27 1.04
N ASP A 56 19.15 11.97 -0.08
CA ASP A 56 19.54 13.36 -0.26
C ASP A 56 18.85 14.27 0.75
N THR A 57 17.53 14.10 0.95
CA THR A 57 16.76 14.86 1.96
C THR A 57 17.29 14.68 3.37
N LEU A 58 17.80 13.49 3.70
CA LEU A 58 18.39 13.17 5.01
C LEU A 58 19.88 13.49 5.10
N ASN A 59 20.48 13.97 4.01
CA ASN A 59 21.91 14.23 3.88
C ASN A 59 22.78 13.01 4.25
N VAL A 60 22.39 11.85 3.72
CA VAL A 60 23.13 10.58 3.86
C VAL A 60 23.30 9.89 2.50
N SER A 61 24.28 8.99 2.39
CA SER A 61 24.41 8.20 1.17
C SER A 61 23.26 7.19 1.05
N ARG A 62 22.86 6.87 -0.21
CA ARG A 62 21.87 5.82 -0.50
C ARG A 62 22.19 4.51 0.23
N ARG A 63 23.46 4.07 0.21
CA ARG A 63 23.90 2.85 0.90
C ARG A 63 23.70 2.92 2.42
N THR A 64 23.89 4.10 3.02
CA THR A 64 23.65 4.30 4.46
C THR A 64 22.16 4.19 4.78
N LEU A 65 21.31 4.78 3.93
CA LEU A 65 19.87 4.71 4.10
C LEU A 65 19.34 3.28 3.92
N ASP A 66 19.78 2.60 2.89
CA ASP A 66 19.41 1.21 2.61
C ASP A 66 19.73 0.30 3.80
N ARG A 67 20.95 0.40 4.35
CA ARG A 67 21.33 -0.33 5.56
C ARG A 67 20.48 0.00 6.78
N ARG A 68 20.02 1.26 6.94
CA ARG A 68 19.11 1.64 8.03
C ARG A 68 17.71 1.07 7.83
N PHE A 69 17.27 0.95 6.59
CA PHE A 69 15.96 0.42 6.26
C PHE A 69 15.88 -1.12 6.33
N THR A 70 17.01 -1.83 6.30
CA THR A 70 17.05 -3.29 6.33
C THR A 70 16.22 -3.89 7.46
N SER A 71 16.32 -3.37 8.68
CA SER A 71 15.53 -3.84 9.82
C SER A 71 14.05 -3.44 9.74
N LEU A 72 13.74 -2.35 9.04
CA LEU A 72 12.37 -1.85 8.90
C LEU A 72 11.54 -2.67 7.90
N TRP A 73 12.21 -3.34 6.96
CA TRP A 73 11.56 -4.29 6.05
C TRP A 73 11.07 -5.57 6.74
N LEU A 74 11.52 -5.83 7.97
CA LEU A 74 11.11 -6.98 8.79
C LEU A 74 9.88 -6.67 9.67
N ILE A 75 9.33 -5.47 9.56
CA ILE A 75 8.12 -5.10 10.32
C ILE A 75 6.94 -5.90 9.75
N ASP A 76 6.30 -6.67 10.60
CA ASP A 76 5.05 -7.35 10.25
C ASP A 76 3.94 -6.32 10.00
N VAL A 77 3.33 -6.43 8.82
CA VAL A 77 2.16 -5.61 8.48
C VAL A 77 0.93 -6.27 9.10
N PRO A 78 0.16 -5.56 9.94
CA PRO A 78 -1.05 -6.12 10.53
C PRO A 78 -2.02 -6.65 9.47
N ASN A 79 -2.54 -7.86 9.68
CA ASN A 79 -3.50 -8.51 8.80
C ASN A 79 -4.59 -9.21 9.63
N THR A 80 -5.24 -8.43 10.48
CA THR A 80 -6.29 -8.88 11.40
C THR A 80 -7.57 -8.10 11.14
N PRO A 81 -8.35 -8.47 10.10
CA PRO A 81 -9.62 -7.82 9.85
C PRO A 81 -10.59 -8.06 11.01
N ASP A 82 -11.46 -7.10 11.28
CA ASP A 82 -12.59 -7.27 12.19
C ASP A 82 -13.67 -8.10 11.50
N PRO A 83 -13.94 -9.34 11.94
CA PRO A 83 -14.91 -10.23 11.29
C PRO A 83 -16.37 -9.77 11.47
N ASN A 84 -16.63 -8.83 12.38
CA ASN A 84 -17.96 -8.31 12.65
C ASN A 84 -18.25 -6.98 11.95
N ARG A 85 -17.24 -6.36 11.35
CA ARG A 85 -17.39 -5.09 10.65
C ARG A 85 -17.92 -5.31 9.25
N VAL A 86 -19.16 -4.90 9.01
CA VAL A 86 -19.77 -4.89 7.68
C VAL A 86 -19.41 -3.59 6.96
N TYR A 87 -18.94 -3.72 5.71
CA TYR A 87 -18.59 -2.60 4.85
C TYR A 87 -19.67 -2.40 3.78
N ASP A 88 -19.98 -1.16 3.44
CA ASP A 88 -20.86 -0.86 2.32
C ASP A 88 -20.22 -1.33 1.01
N GLN A 89 -18.93 -1.08 0.83
CA GLN A 89 -18.20 -1.44 -0.36
C GLN A 89 -16.77 -1.90 -0.03
N ILE A 90 -16.36 -3.00 -0.67
CA ILE A 90 -14.98 -3.51 -0.63
C ILE A 90 -14.43 -3.57 -2.06
N PHE A 91 -13.19 -3.15 -2.23
CA PHE A 91 -12.42 -3.31 -3.46
C PHE A 91 -11.49 -4.52 -3.32
N ILE A 92 -11.49 -5.40 -4.32
CA ILE A 92 -10.60 -6.57 -4.35
C ILE A 92 -9.78 -6.50 -5.62
N ASP A 93 -8.47 -6.59 -5.47
CA ASP A 93 -7.52 -6.58 -6.58
C ASP A 93 -6.31 -7.45 -6.27
N GLY A 94 -5.66 -7.95 -7.31
CA GLY A 94 -4.43 -8.72 -7.24
C GLY A 94 -3.28 -8.00 -7.94
N THR A 95 -2.12 -7.98 -7.32
CA THR A 95 -0.91 -7.40 -7.91
C THR A 95 0.18 -8.44 -8.00
N TYR A 96 0.63 -8.74 -9.23
CA TYR A 96 1.74 -9.64 -9.48
C TYR A 96 3.08 -8.96 -9.26
N THR A 97 3.98 -9.70 -8.63
CA THR A 97 5.40 -9.37 -8.48
C THR A 97 6.24 -10.54 -8.99
N ASP A 98 7.55 -10.38 -9.08
CA ASP A 98 8.46 -11.47 -9.49
C ASP A 98 8.38 -12.70 -8.56
N ALA A 99 7.98 -12.51 -7.31
CA ALA A 99 7.93 -13.57 -6.29
C ALA A 99 6.54 -14.22 -6.13
N GLY A 100 5.47 -13.64 -6.71
CA GLY A 100 4.11 -14.14 -6.57
C GLY A 100 3.06 -13.05 -6.74
N CYS A 101 1.89 -13.25 -6.16
CA CYS A 101 0.76 -12.34 -6.25
C CYS A 101 0.30 -11.91 -4.85
N LEU A 102 0.14 -10.62 -4.65
CA LEU A 102 -0.47 -10.04 -3.46
C LEU A 102 -1.94 -9.72 -3.75
N LEU A 103 -2.84 -10.44 -3.09
CA LEU A 103 -4.27 -10.15 -3.12
C LEU A 103 -4.60 -9.18 -1.99
N VAL A 104 -5.38 -8.16 -2.28
CA VAL A 104 -5.75 -7.12 -1.33
C VAL A 104 -7.26 -6.92 -1.33
N ALA A 105 -7.84 -6.84 -0.14
CA ALA A 105 -9.19 -6.34 0.09
C ALA A 105 -9.09 -5.00 0.82
N ALA A 106 -9.67 -3.96 0.26
CA ALA A 106 -9.61 -2.60 0.80
C ALA A 106 -10.99 -1.94 0.84
N SER A 107 -11.18 -1.08 1.83
CA SER A 107 -12.26 -0.09 1.83
C SER A 107 -11.78 1.18 1.13
N HIS A 108 -12.60 2.22 1.17
CA HIS A 108 -12.18 3.57 0.74
C HIS A 108 -11.02 4.13 1.55
N ASP A 109 -10.96 3.76 2.83
CA ASP A 109 -10.10 4.44 3.81
C ASP A 109 -8.84 3.65 4.14
N HIS A 110 -8.90 2.31 4.02
CA HIS A 110 -7.78 1.46 4.46
C HIS A 110 -7.82 0.07 3.82
N VAL A 111 -6.69 -0.61 3.88
CA VAL A 111 -6.58 -2.04 3.57
C VAL A 111 -7.21 -2.83 4.72
N ILE A 112 -8.20 -3.67 4.39
CA ILE A 112 -8.92 -4.51 5.34
C ILE A 112 -8.13 -5.78 5.61
N ALA A 113 -7.68 -6.45 4.54
CA ALA A 113 -6.89 -7.67 4.59
C ALA A 113 -6.05 -7.83 3.34
N TRP A 114 -5.03 -8.66 3.45
CA TRP A 114 -4.19 -9.05 2.32
C TRP A 114 -3.82 -10.54 2.41
N HIS A 115 -3.53 -11.13 1.25
CA HIS A 115 -3.10 -12.53 1.18
C HIS A 115 -2.04 -12.73 0.11
N TRP A 116 -0.90 -13.30 0.50
CA TRP A 116 0.16 -13.64 -0.43
C TRP A 116 -0.05 -15.03 -1.03
N THR A 117 0.07 -15.14 -2.33
CA THR A 117 -0.14 -16.38 -3.08
C THR A 117 0.74 -16.44 -4.32
N GLN A 118 0.85 -17.60 -4.95
CA GLN A 118 1.55 -17.71 -6.23
C GLN A 118 0.69 -17.26 -7.42
N ARG A 119 -0.63 -17.45 -7.33
CA ARG A 119 -1.57 -17.17 -8.43
C ARG A 119 -2.93 -16.76 -7.88
N GLU A 120 -3.66 -15.98 -8.67
CA GLU A 120 -5.05 -15.58 -8.42
C GLU A 120 -6.02 -16.74 -8.64
N THR A 121 -6.14 -17.62 -7.66
CA THR A 121 -7.08 -18.75 -7.71
C THR A 121 -8.30 -18.48 -6.83
N ALA A 122 -9.41 -19.17 -7.07
CA ALA A 122 -10.58 -19.09 -6.19
C ALA A 122 -10.23 -19.46 -4.75
N HIS A 123 -9.37 -20.46 -4.56
CA HIS A 123 -8.89 -20.84 -3.22
C HIS A 123 -8.13 -19.71 -2.52
N ALA A 124 -7.21 -19.04 -3.23
CA ALA A 124 -6.45 -17.92 -2.67
C ALA A 124 -7.36 -16.75 -2.27
N TYR A 125 -8.33 -16.42 -3.10
CA TYR A 125 -9.34 -15.42 -2.75
C TYR A 125 -10.22 -15.87 -1.57
N THR A 126 -10.59 -17.14 -1.47
CA THR A 126 -11.31 -17.66 -0.29
C THR A 126 -10.49 -17.46 0.99
N GLN A 127 -9.16 -17.65 0.95
CA GLN A 127 -8.30 -17.39 2.11
C GLN A 127 -8.28 -15.89 2.48
N LEU A 128 -8.28 -14.99 1.50
CA LEU A 128 -8.39 -13.55 1.75
C LEU A 128 -9.72 -13.18 2.43
N LEU A 129 -10.84 -13.77 1.97
CA LEU A 129 -12.20 -13.37 2.35
C LEU A 129 -12.70 -13.98 3.67
N LYS A 130 -12.13 -15.10 4.11
CA LYS A 130 -12.66 -15.94 5.20
C LYS A 130 -12.92 -15.23 6.53
N ASN A 131 -12.17 -14.16 6.81
CA ASN A 131 -12.24 -13.40 8.07
C ASN A 131 -12.85 -12.01 7.87
N ILE A 132 -13.50 -11.76 6.74
CA ILE A 132 -14.17 -10.49 6.43
C ILE A 132 -15.66 -10.74 6.34
N ALA A 133 -16.46 -9.93 7.07
CA ALA A 133 -17.91 -10.00 6.97
C ALA A 133 -18.38 -9.66 5.53
N PRO A 134 -19.44 -10.33 5.02
CA PRO A 134 -19.97 -10.03 3.69
C PRO A 134 -20.32 -8.54 3.55
N PRO A 135 -19.75 -7.82 2.58
CA PRO A 135 -20.09 -6.43 2.33
C PRO A 135 -21.41 -6.33 1.52
N LEU A 136 -22.00 -5.15 1.45
CA LEU A 136 -23.15 -4.91 0.58
C LEU A 136 -22.76 -5.01 -0.90
N CYS A 137 -21.59 -4.48 -1.24
CA CYS A 137 -21.05 -4.50 -2.60
C CYS A 137 -19.57 -4.81 -2.62
N VAL A 138 -19.13 -5.53 -3.64
CA VAL A 138 -17.70 -5.76 -3.91
C VAL A 138 -17.36 -5.33 -5.32
N VAL A 139 -16.26 -4.59 -5.47
CA VAL A 139 -15.70 -4.17 -6.76
C VAL A 139 -14.49 -5.02 -7.08
N LEU A 140 -14.47 -5.64 -8.27
CA LEU A 140 -13.35 -6.46 -8.74
C LEU A 140 -13.09 -6.27 -10.24
N ASP A 141 -11.92 -6.68 -10.70
CA ASP A 141 -11.51 -6.58 -12.11
C ASP A 141 -12.30 -7.50 -13.05
N GLY A 142 -12.99 -8.50 -12.50
CA GLY A 142 -13.76 -9.53 -13.20
C GLY A 142 -12.97 -10.82 -13.45
N GLY A 143 -11.89 -11.03 -12.73
CA GLY A 143 -11.19 -12.31 -12.69
C GLY A 143 -12.09 -13.45 -12.19
N GLN A 144 -12.06 -14.58 -12.88
CA GLN A 144 -12.95 -15.72 -12.58
C GLN A 144 -12.69 -16.30 -11.17
N GLY A 145 -11.43 -16.28 -10.71
CA GLY A 145 -11.06 -16.76 -9.37
C GLY A 145 -11.72 -15.96 -8.26
N ALA A 146 -11.63 -14.62 -8.35
CA ALA A 146 -12.28 -13.70 -7.40
C ALA A 146 -13.81 -13.87 -7.43
N TYR A 147 -14.39 -13.90 -8.63
CA TYR A 147 -15.84 -14.07 -8.79
C TYR A 147 -16.35 -15.35 -8.12
N SER A 148 -15.71 -16.50 -8.37
CA SER A 148 -16.08 -17.79 -7.78
C SER A 148 -15.95 -17.78 -6.25
N ALA A 149 -14.87 -17.22 -5.72
CA ALA A 149 -14.67 -17.12 -4.27
C ALA A 149 -15.75 -16.25 -3.60
N ILE A 150 -16.10 -15.11 -4.20
CA ILE A 150 -17.15 -14.22 -3.68
C ILE A 150 -18.49 -14.90 -3.68
N LYS A 151 -18.87 -15.58 -4.76
CA LYS A 151 -20.15 -16.32 -4.82
C LYS A 151 -20.24 -17.44 -3.78
N THR A 152 -19.11 -18.02 -3.41
CA THR A 152 -19.04 -19.06 -2.36
C THR A 152 -19.08 -18.45 -0.96
N CYS A 153 -18.24 -17.45 -0.69
CA CYS A 153 -18.09 -16.86 0.66
C CYS A 153 -19.22 -15.87 0.99
N TRP A 154 -19.67 -15.10 -0.02
CA TRP A 154 -20.61 -13.98 0.13
C TRP A 154 -21.75 -14.07 -0.92
N PRO A 155 -22.61 -15.07 -0.87
CA PRO A 155 -23.60 -15.35 -1.94
C PRO A 155 -24.59 -14.21 -2.18
N THR A 156 -24.84 -13.38 -1.16
CA THR A 156 -25.80 -12.25 -1.22
C THR A 156 -25.14 -10.92 -1.60
N THR A 157 -23.81 -10.85 -1.59
CA THR A 157 -23.06 -9.62 -1.91
C THR A 157 -23.21 -9.27 -3.39
N ARG A 158 -23.51 -8.01 -3.68
CA ARG A 158 -23.54 -7.49 -5.06
C ARG A 158 -22.14 -7.37 -5.62
N ILE A 159 -21.95 -7.78 -6.87
CA ILE A 159 -20.66 -7.72 -7.56
C ILE A 159 -20.70 -6.62 -8.62
N GLN A 160 -19.78 -5.65 -8.48
CA GLN A 160 -19.56 -4.58 -9.44
C GLN A 160 -18.22 -4.79 -10.17
N ARG A 161 -18.25 -4.73 -11.50
CA ARG A 161 -17.00 -4.70 -12.29
C ARG A 161 -16.28 -3.37 -12.08
N CYS A 162 -14.96 -3.42 -11.86
CA CYS A 162 -14.13 -2.22 -11.77
C CYS A 162 -14.13 -1.45 -13.10
N LEU A 163 -14.63 -0.22 -13.06
CA LEU A 163 -14.75 0.62 -14.25
C LEU A 163 -13.38 1.01 -14.82
N VAL A 164 -12.36 1.16 -13.97
CA VAL A 164 -10.99 1.41 -14.41
C VAL A 164 -10.45 0.24 -15.24
N HIS A 165 -10.67 -1.00 -14.78
CA HIS A 165 -10.28 -2.19 -15.54
C HIS A 165 -11.08 -2.33 -16.84
N ALA A 166 -12.39 -2.08 -16.82
CA ALA A 166 -13.21 -2.05 -18.02
C ALA A 166 -12.71 -1.01 -19.04
N GLN A 167 -12.37 0.19 -18.60
CA GLN A 167 -11.77 1.22 -19.43
C GLN A 167 -10.42 0.79 -20.03
N ARG A 168 -9.56 0.16 -19.21
CA ARG A 168 -8.27 -0.37 -19.70
C ARG A 168 -8.45 -1.42 -20.80
N VAL A 169 -9.46 -2.28 -20.66
CA VAL A 169 -9.81 -3.25 -21.70
C VAL A 169 -10.23 -2.54 -22.98
N VAL A 170 -11.13 -1.57 -22.92
CA VAL A 170 -11.54 -0.79 -24.09
C VAL A 170 -10.33 -0.13 -24.74
N ARG A 171 -9.45 0.52 -23.98
CA ARG A 171 -8.23 1.16 -24.50
C ARG A 171 -7.28 0.18 -25.19
N ARG A 172 -7.24 -1.07 -24.75
CA ARG A 172 -6.41 -2.09 -25.41
C ARG A 172 -6.89 -2.38 -26.85
N TYR A 173 -8.20 -2.35 -27.11
CA TYR A 173 -8.79 -2.58 -28.40
C TYR A 173 -8.91 -1.32 -29.26
N THR A 174 -9.18 -0.17 -28.67
CA THR A 174 -9.36 1.11 -29.41
C THR A 174 -8.09 1.92 -29.53
N THR A 175 -7.04 1.59 -28.78
CA THR A 175 -5.85 2.40 -28.49
C THR A 175 -6.17 3.68 -27.71
N SER A 176 -5.16 4.48 -27.36
CA SER A 176 -5.36 5.80 -26.72
C SER A 176 -5.68 6.92 -27.72
N ARG A 177 -5.51 6.65 -29.02
CA ARG A 177 -5.79 7.58 -30.13
C ARG A 177 -6.52 6.86 -31.26
N PRO A 178 -7.80 6.51 -31.07
CA PRO A 178 -8.56 5.79 -32.08
C PRO A 178 -8.71 6.59 -33.38
N ARG A 179 -8.53 5.93 -34.50
CA ARG A 179 -8.57 6.56 -35.83
C ARG A 179 -9.96 6.52 -36.45
N THR A 180 -10.74 5.47 -36.17
CA THR A 180 -12.09 5.30 -36.71
C THR A 180 -13.12 6.04 -35.84
N ASP A 181 -14.21 6.49 -36.41
CA ASP A 181 -15.26 7.21 -35.66
C ASP A 181 -15.94 6.29 -34.65
N ALA A 182 -16.17 5.02 -34.97
CA ALA A 182 -16.63 4.04 -34.02
C ALA A 182 -15.66 3.85 -32.83
N GLY A 183 -14.36 3.78 -33.12
CA GLY A 183 -13.33 3.70 -32.08
C GLY A 183 -13.31 4.94 -31.17
N LYS A 184 -13.44 6.14 -31.74
CA LYS A 184 -13.55 7.40 -30.99
C LYS A 184 -14.79 7.42 -30.09
N ALA A 185 -15.95 6.99 -30.61
CA ALA A 185 -17.20 6.94 -29.85
C ALA A 185 -17.11 5.96 -28.68
N ILE A 186 -16.59 4.74 -28.90
CA ILE A 186 -16.41 3.74 -27.84
C ILE A 186 -15.39 4.22 -26.79
N TYR A 187 -14.31 4.84 -27.21
CA TYR A 187 -13.31 5.37 -26.30
C TYR A 187 -13.88 6.52 -25.45
N ALA A 188 -14.61 7.46 -26.04
CA ALA A 188 -15.26 8.54 -25.34
C ALA A 188 -16.32 8.02 -24.33
N LEU A 189 -17.09 6.99 -24.71
CA LEU A 189 -18.04 6.35 -23.80
C LEU A 189 -17.32 5.69 -22.60
N ALA A 190 -16.19 5.03 -22.82
CA ALA A 190 -15.43 4.38 -21.77
C ALA A 190 -14.74 5.36 -20.80
N LEU A 191 -14.52 6.61 -21.20
CA LEU A 191 -13.97 7.65 -20.32
C LEU A 191 -15.01 8.19 -19.32
N LYS A 192 -16.27 8.29 -19.73
CA LYS A 192 -17.33 8.88 -18.89
C LYS A 192 -17.47 8.24 -17.50
N PRO A 193 -17.60 6.90 -17.34
CA PRO A 193 -17.79 6.29 -16.03
C PRO A 193 -16.65 6.58 -15.06
N VAL A 194 -15.41 6.62 -15.54
CA VAL A 194 -14.22 6.82 -14.68
C VAL A 194 -14.12 8.26 -14.18
N SER A 195 -14.52 9.26 -14.96
CA SER A 195 -14.56 10.64 -14.48
C SER A 195 -15.65 10.88 -13.44
N TYR A 196 -16.73 10.12 -13.47
CA TYR A 196 -17.79 10.21 -12.45
C TYR A 196 -17.45 9.44 -11.16
N THR A 197 -16.66 8.38 -11.22
CA THR A 197 -16.31 7.60 -10.02
C THR A 197 -15.39 8.37 -9.05
N HIS A 198 -14.67 9.36 -9.50
CA HIS A 198 -13.91 10.28 -8.63
C HIS A 198 -14.80 11.28 -7.87
N LEU A 199 -16.04 11.46 -8.29
CA LEU A 199 -16.96 12.45 -7.74
C LEU A 199 -18.14 11.85 -6.96
N THR A 200 -18.53 10.58 -7.20
CA THR A 200 -19.79 10.02 -6.66
C THR A 200 -19.70 8.52 -6.38
N LEU A 201 -18.83 8.11 -5.47
CA LEU A 201 -18.63 6.70 -5.15
C LEU A 201 -19.75 5.98 -4.34
N PRO A 202 -20.72 6.62 -3.68
CA PRO A 202 -21.76 5.88 -2.95
C PRO A 202 -22.86 5.28 -3.78
N THR A 203 -23.07 5.70 -5.04
CA THR A 203 -24.36 5.49 -5.73
C THR A 203 -24.40 4.32 -6.74
N ILE A 204 -23.28 3.65 -7.03
CA ILE A 204 -23.23 2.67 -8.14
C ILE A 204 -23.71 1.26 -7.73
N CYS A 205 -23.90 1.00 -6.45
CA CYS A 205 -24.48 -0.27 -5.98
C CYS A 205 -26.03 -0.29 -5.93
N SER A 206 -26.70 0.79 -6.33
CA SER A 206 -28.15 0.83 -6.42
C SER A 206 -28.59 0.58 -7.87
N VAL A 207 -28.79 -0.64 -8.24
CA VAL A 207 -29.87 -1.27 -9.06
C VAL A 207 -29.56 -2.75 -9.23
#